data_65e7faf468cb803da01a52e73e70de87
#
_entry.id   65e7faf468cb803da01a52e73e70de87
#
_cell.length_a   1.000
_cell.length_b   1.000
_cell.length_c   1.000
_cell.angle_alpha   90.00
_cell.angle_beta   90.00
_cell.angle_gamma   90.00
#
_symmetry.space_group_name_H-M   'P 1'
#
loop_
_entity.id
_entity.type
_entity.pdbx_description
1 polymer ?
#
loop_
_entity_poly.entity_id
_entity_poly.type
_entity_poly.pdbx_seq_one_letter_code
_entity_poly.pdbx_strand_id
1 'polypeptide(L)'
;AKKTPGPEYLEPKAISGDHGLMLEERGAYGVIASITPSTNPVATVINNSITMLSAGNTVVFGFHPNAKNCCIKMVSILNDAIISVGGPGNLINTIENPSMEASTELMRHEDVKLVCVTGGPGVVKVAFSCGKKVIAAGPGNPPVVIDETADLDKAAKDVVNGASFDNNIMCIAEKECIILNPVFDKVREKMKQHGAFELKGEEITKVMKVVFDSNGQLIRKWCGKDAKVILKEIGIHVSDEIKLIIAEVDRNHPFVEEEMLMPILPLVRASNIDEAIDIAIVAEHGYFHTAMMHSHSIENLHKMASRINTTIFVKNGPSFSGLGFNGEGHTTLTIAGPTGEGCTTPKSFTRERRCVLIDYFRIV
;
A
#
# COMPACT_ATOMS: atom_id res chain seq x y z
N ALA A 1 8.73 -10.75 -6.11
CA ALA A 1 10.12 -10.74 -6.57
C ALA A 1 10.22 -10.43 -8.08
N LYS A 2 9.58 -11.21 -8.98
CA LYS A 2 9.77 -11.07 -10.45
C LYS A 2 9.43 -9.68 -11.01
N LYS A 3 8.50 -8.95 -10.42
CA LYS A 3 8.11 -7.59 -10.84
C LYS A 3 8.68 -6.50 -9.92
N THR A 4 9.51 -6.84 -8.94
CA THR A 4 10.21 -5.85 -8.12
C THR A 4 11.31 -5.20 -8.94
N PRO A 5 11.43 -3.86 -8.96
CA PRO A 5 12.46 -3.14 -9.71
C PRO A 5 13.87 -3.52 -9.28
N GLY A 6 14.76 -3.68 -10.23
CA GLY A 6 16.17 -3.97 -10.06
C GLY A 6 17.08 -2.82 -10.53
N PRO A 7 18.37 -3.09 -10.77
CA PRO A 7 19.37 -2.08 -11.11
C PRO A 7 19.09 -1.36 -12.44
N GLU A 8 18.22 -1.89 -13.31
CA GLU A 8 17.79 -1.24 -14.55
C GLU A 8 17.16 0.15 -14.34
N TYR A 9 16.72 0.44 -13.12
CA TYR A 9 16.20 1.77 -12.74
C TYR A 9 17.29 2.78 -12.42
N LEU A 10 18.57 2.39 -12.43
CA LEU A 10 19.72 3.22 -12.03
C LEU A 10 20.61 3.61 -13.21
N GLU A 11 20.10 3.56 -14.44
CA GLU A 11 20.87 3.92 -15.64
C GLU A 11 21.45 5.33 -15.51
N PRO A 12 22.76 5.51 -15.82
CA PRO A 12 23.42 6.79 -15.83
C PRO A 12 22.84 7.68 -16.92
N LYS A 13 22.80 8.99 -16.64
CA LYS A 13 22.45 10.00 -17.63
C LYS A 13 23.69 10.77 -18.05
N ALA A 14 23.97 10.82 -19.36
CA ALA A 14 25.04 11.60 -19.91
C ALA A 14 24.50 12.72 -20.79
N ILE A 15 25.05 13.94 -20.60
CA ILE A 15 24.76 15.11 -21.45
C ILE A 15 26.07 15.68 -21.92
N SER A 16 26.30 15.71 -23.24
CA SER A 16 27.47 16.32 -23.85
C SER A 16 27.10 17.55 -24.67
N GLY A 17 28.00 18.53 -24.74
CA GLY A 17 27.83 19.76 -25.49
C GLY A 17 29.14 20.49 -25.70
N ASP A 18 29.10 21.74 -26.19
CA ASP A 18 30.26 22.53 -26.52
C ASP A 18 31.15 22.86 -25.28
N HIS A 19 30.60 22.72 -24.08
CA HIS A 19 31.30 22.96 -22.83
C HIS A 19 31.72 21.68 -22.09
N GLY A 20 31.66 20.49 -22.74
CA GLY A 20 32.16 19.26 -22.16
C GLY A 20 31.08 18.17 -21.96
N LEU A 21 31.19 17.40 -20.87
CA LEU A 21 30.33 16.29 -20.52
C LEU A 21 29.84 16.40 -19.07
N MET A 22 28.57 16.14 -18.84
CA MET A 22 28.00 15.89 -17.53
C MET A 22 27.52 14.46 -17.42
N LEU A 23 27.96 13.75 -16.38
CA LEU A 23 27.45 12.44 -16.00
C LEU A 23 26.64 12.59 -14.69
N GLU A 24 25.48 11.97 -14.67
CA GLU A 24 24.65 11.85 -13.50
C GLU A 24 24.45 10.37 -13.17
N GLU A 25 24.90 9.98 -11.99
CA GLU A 25 24.83 8.61 -11.51
C GLU A 25 24.14 8.57 -10.14
N ARG A 26 23.76 7.36 -9.74
CA ARG A 26 23.09 7.12 -8.48
C ARG A 26 24.04 6.45 -7.49
N GLY A 27 24.25 7.08 -6.32
CA GLY A 27 25.09 6.56 -5.25
C GLY A 27 24.28 6.01 -4.09
N ALA A 28 24.73 4.91 -3.50
CA ALA A 28 24.10 4.33 -2.32
C ALA A 28 24.18 5.28 -1.11
N TYR A 29 23.24 5.12 -0.19
CA TYR A 29 23.31 5.76 1.13
C TYR A 29 24.25 5.00 2.07
N GLY A 30 24.31 3.67 1.97
CA GLY A 30 25.06 2.78 2.84
C GLY A 30 24.12 1.86 3.64
N VAL A 31 24.01 2.06 4.95
CA VAL A 31 23.10 1.25 5.79
C VAL A 31 21.72 1.90 5.85
N ILE A 32 20.69 1.12 5.55
CA ILE A 32 19.29 1.51 5.64
C ILE A 32 18.63 0.78 6.81
N ALA A 33 17.93 1.52 7.67
CA ALA A 33 16.97 0.93 8.61
C ALA A 33 15.61 0.78 7.92
N SER A 34 15.10 -0.45 7.79
CA SER A 34 13.80 -0.72 7.18
C SER A 34 12.84 -1.27 8.23
N ILE A 35 11.88 -0.44 8.63
CA ILE A 35 10.82 -0.84 9.59
C ILE A 35 9.63 -1.36 8.78
N THR A 36 9.22 -2.61 9.06
CA THR A 36 8.19 -3.29 8.27
C THR A 36 6.88 -3.45 9.05
N PRO A 37 5.73 -3.46 8.35
CA PRO A 37 4.43 -3.60 8.96
C PRO A 37 4.15 -5.06 9.36
N SER A 38 3.06 -5.27 10.10
CA SER A 38 2.53 -6.62 10.37
C SER A 38 1.56 -7.12 9.27
N THR A 39 1.12 -6.25 8.39
CA THR A 39 0.08 -6.55 7.38
C THR A 39 0.58 -7.40 6.22
N ASN A 40 1.79 -7.14 5.75
CA ASN A 40 2.43 -7.87 4.64
C ASN A 40 3.95 -8.02 4.85
N PRO A 41 4.38 -8.54 6.01
CA PRO A 41 5.75 -8.42 6.47
C PRO A 41 6.77 -9.13 5.59
N VAL A 42 6.53 -10.38 5.21
CA VAL A 42 7.44 -11.20 4.40
C VAL A 42 7.60 -10.63 2.99
N ALA A 43 6.50 -10.21 2.38
CA ALA A 43 6.52 -9.63 1.05
C ALA A 43 7.28 -8.30 1.03
N THR A 44 7.12 -7.46 2.08
CA THR A 44 7.88 -6.21 2.24
C THR A 44 9.38 -6.47 2.42
N VAL A 45 9.76 -7.48 3.20
CA VAL A 45 11.17 -7.88 3.34
C VAL A 45 11.78 -8.25 1.99
N ILE A 46 11.09 -9.08 1.19
CA ILE A 46 11.58 -9.47 -0.15
C ILE A 46 11.71 -8.25 -1.06
N ASN A 47 10.67 -7.43 -1.14
CA ASN A 47 10.63 -6.26 -2.02
C ASN A 47 11.70 -5.24 -1.65
N ASN A 48 11.78 -4.84 -0.38
CA ASN A 48 12.75 -3.87 0.09
C ASN A 48 14.20 -4.39 -0.02
N SER A 49 14.43 -5.68 0.25
CA SER A 49 15.75 -6.28 0.05
C SER A 49 16.21 -6.15 -1.40
N ILE A 50 15.38 -6.51 -2.37
CA ILE A 50 15.73 -6.43 -3.79
C ILE A 50 16.02 -4.98 -4.18
N THR A 51 15.13 -4.04 -3.85
CA THR A 51 15.28 -2.63 -4.26
C THR A 51 16.47 -1.93 -3.59
N MET A 52 16.67 -2.17 -2.28
CA MET A 52 17.75 -1.54 -1.52
C MET A 52 19.13 -2.09 -1.89
N LEU A 53 19.24 -3.41 -2.08
CA LEU A 53 20.49 -4.05 -2.53
C LEU A 53 20.82 -3.69 -3.98
N SER A 54 19.84 -3.64 -4.89
CA SER A 54 20.04 -3.15 -6.26
C SER A 54 20.58 -1.72 -6.30
N ALA A 55 20.24 -0.91 -5.29
CA ALA A 55 20.74 0.45 -5.11
C ALA A 55 22.14 0.52 -4.42
N GLY A 56 22.76 -0.64 -4.15
CA GLY A 56 24.08 -0.72 -3.51
C GLY A 56 24.09 -0.51 -2.00
N ASN A 57 22.95 -0.59 -1.32
CA ASN A 57 22.86 -0.45 0.13
C ASN A 57 22.90 -1.81 0.83
N THR A 58 23.13 -1.77 2.13
CA THR A 58 22.79 -2.86 3.07
C THR A 58 21.54 -2.49 3.85
N VAL A 59 20.82 -3.47 4.38
CA VAL A 59 19.59 -3.22 5.11
C VAL A 59 19.56 -3.95 6.44
N VAL A 60 19.13 -3.24 7.49
CA VAL A 60 18.78 -3.80 8.78
C VAL A 60 17.28 -3.64 9.00
N PHE A 61 16.58 -4.75 9.15
CA PHE A 61 15.14 -4.76 9.35
C PHE A 61 14.77 -4.67 10.84
N GLY A 62 13.78 -3.80 11.13
CA GLY A 62 13.02 -3.80 12.37
C GLY A 62 11.62 -4.33 12.09
N PHE A 63 11.29 -5.52 12.59
CA PHE A 63 9.99 -6.16 12.34
C PHE A 63 8.97 -5.81 13.40
N HIS A 64 7.70 -5.87 13.02
CA HIS A 64 6.65 -5.92 14.03
C HIS A 64 6.76 -7.22 14.84
N PRO A 65 6.62 -7.21 16.20
CA PRO A 65 6.79 -8.40 17.05
C PRO A 65 5.98 -9.63 16.59
N ASN A 66 4.74 -9.41 16.11
CA ASN A 66 3.88 -10.49 15.62
C ASN A 66 4.38 -11.16 14.33
N ALA A 67 5.30 -10.52 13.60
CA ALA A 67 5.87 -11.03 12.35
C ALA A 67 7.31 -11.55 12.51
N LYS A 68 7.86 -11.54 13.74
CA LYS A 68 9.25 -11.87 14.04
C LYS A 68 9.73 -13.14 13.34
N ASN A 69 9.07 -14.26 13.60
CA ASN A 69 9.57 -15.58 13.20
C ASN A 69 9.59 -15.78 11.68
N CYS A 70 8.52 -15.35 10.98
CA CYS A 70 8.45 -15.47 9.52
C CYS A 70 9.45 -14.53 8.82
N CYS A 71 9.66 -13.33 9.35
CA CYS A 71 10.59 -12.36 8.78
C CYS A 71 12.06 -12.76 9.02
N ILE A 72 12.43 -13.23 10.21
CA ILE A 72 13.78 -13.76 10.49
C ILE A 72 14.09 -14.93 9.54
N LYS A 73 13.14 -15.86 9.37
CA LYS A 73 13.32 -16.97 8.42
C LYS A 73 13.51 -16.48 6.99
N MET A 74 12.76 -15.44 6.57
CA MET A 74 12.91 -14.87 5.24
C MET A 74 14.26 -14.19 5.06
N VAL A 75 14.76 -13.44 6.03
CA VAL A 75 16.12 -12.85 6.00
C VAL A 75 17.18 -13.94 5.83
N SER A 76 17.07 -15.06 6.56
CA SER A 76 17.97 -16.21 6.38
C SER A 76 17.95 -16.73 4.95
N ILE A 77 16.76 -16.99 4.39
CA ILE A 77 16.60 -17.49 3.01
C ILE A 77 17.22 -16.53 1.98
N LEU A 78 17.01 -15.23 2.16
CA LEU A 78 17.57 -14.23 1.25
C LEU A 78 19.09 -14.13 1.34
N ASN A 79 19.68 -14.21 2.54
CA ASN A 79 21.13 -14.25 2.72
C ASN A 79 21.72 -15.52 2.10
N ASP A 80 21.10 -16.70 2.28
CA ASP A 80 21.53 -17.93 1.66
C ASP A 80 21.51 -17.82 0.12
N ALA A 81 20.46 -17.19 -0.43
CA ALA A 81 20.38 -16.93 -1.87
C ALA A 81 21.49 -16.00 -2.38
N ILE A 82 21.80 -14.93 -1.64
CA ILE A 82 22.89 -13.99 -1.96
C ILE A 82 24.25 -14.73 -1.96
N ILE A 83 24.51 -15.50 -0.93
CA ILE A 83 25.78 -16.27 -0.80
C ILE A 83 25.89 -17.31 -1.92
N SER A 84 24.79 -17.98 -2.29
CA SER A 84 24.78 -19.01 -3.32
C SER A 84 25.20 -18.53 -4.72
N VAL A 85 25.06 -17.23 -4.97
CA VAL A 85 25.48 -16.58 -6.23
C VAL A 85 26.80 -15.79 -6.08
N GLY A 86 27.54 -16.01 -4.99
CA GLY A 86 28.84 -15.38 -4.73
C GLY A 86 28.76 -13.98 -4.12
N GLY A 87 27.61 -13.55 -3.67
CA GLY A 87 27.46 -12.28 -2.95
C GLY A 87 28.02 -12.36 -1.52
N PRO A 88 28.40 -11.21 -0.92
CA PRO A 88 28.90 -11.20 0.44
C PRO A 88 27.76 -11.52 1.46
N GLY A 89 28.11 -12.14 2.55
CA GLY A 89 27.19 -12.34 3.67
C GLY A 89 26.86 -11.04 4.38
N ASN A 90 25.76 -11.07 5.15
CA ASN A 90 25.32 -9.95 6.00
C ASN A 90 24.93 -8.66 5.25
N LEU A 91 24.52 -8.74 3.99
CA LEU A 91 23.92 -7.61 3.31
C LEU A 91 22.51 -7.28 3.84
N ILE A 92 21.84 -8.30 4.35
CA ILE A 92 20.51 -8.20 4.96
C ILE A 92 20.60 -8.69 6.40
N ASN A 93 20.23 -7.83 7.32
CA ASN A 93 20.25 -8.13 8.75
C ASN A 93 18.92 -7.79 9.41
N THR A 94 18.75 -8.21 10.65
CA THR A 94 17.55 -7.91 11.44
C THR A 94 17.84 -7.85 12.93
N ILE A 95 16.96 -7.17 13.66
CA ILE A 95 16.92 -7.18 15.12
C ILE A 95 16.36 -8.54 15.57
N GLU A 96 17.08 -9.26 16.42
CA GLU A 96 16.64 -10.57 16.93
C GLU A 96 15.38 -10.45 17.80
N ASN A 97 15.32 -9.45 18.66
CA ASN A 97 14.18 -9.20 19.54
C ASN A 97 13.52 -7.84 19.21
N PRO A 98 12.59 -7.83 18.24
CA PRO A 98 11.98 -6.59 17.79
C PRO A 98 11.06 -6.00 18.88
N SER A 99 11.28 -4.72 19.16
CA SER A 99 10.42 -3.88 20.00
C SER A 99 10.39 -2.46 19.44
N MET A 100 9.55 -1.60 19.99
CA MET A 100 9.52 -0.19 19.61
C MET A 100 10.83 0.51 20.01
N GLU A 101 11.39 0.17 21.18
CA GLU A 101 12.66 0.70 21.68
C GLU A 101 13.82 0.29 20.76
N ALA A 102 13.94 -0.98 20.44
CA ALA A 102 14.99 -1.51 19.56
C ALA A 102 14.86 -0.92 18.14
N SER A 103 13.64 -0.76 17.63
CA SER A 103 13.39 -0.10 16.33
C SER A 103 13.78 1.37 16.36
N THR A 104 13.52 2.06 17.48
CA THR A 104 13.90 3.48 17.66
C THR A 104 15.43 3.62 17.74
N GLU A 105 16.11 2.74 18.45
CA GLU A 105 17.56 2.71 18.54
C GLU A 105 18.18 2.46 17.15
N LEU A 106 17.67 1.46 16.40
CA LEU A 106 18.10 1.20 15.03
C LEU A 106 17.95 2.44 14.16
N MET A 107 16.78 3.08 14.15
CA MET A 107 16.54 4.27 13.33
C MET A 107 17.49 5.43 13.69
N ARG A 108 17.92 5.54 14.94
CA ARG A 108 18.83 6.59 15.42
C ARG A 108 20.31 6.24 15.31
N HIS A 109 20.65 4.96 15.06
CA HIS A 109 22.03 4.51 15.02
C HIS A 109 22.88 5.33 14.05
N GLU A 110 24.10 5.72 14.44
CA GLU A 110 24.95 6.66 13.67
C GLU A 110 25.30 6.17 12.26
N ASP A 111 25.44 4.85 12.07
CA ASP A 111 25.76 4.22 10.79
C ASP A 111 24.56 4.17 9.84
N VAL A 112 23.34 4.24 10.35
CA VAL A 112 22.13 4.29 9.51
C VAL A 112 22.04 5.66 8.85
N LYS A 113 21.97 5.68 7.52
CA LYS A 113 21.96 6.91 6.72
C LYS A 113 20.59 7.23 6.12
N LEU A 114 19.71 6.23 6.02
CA LEU A 114 18.34 6.37 5.54
C LEU A 114 17.41 5.47 6.37
N VAL A 115 16.24 5.99 6.70
CA VAL A 115 15.17 5.23 7.36
C VAL A 115 14.05 5.02 6.36
N CYS A 116 13.67 3.77 6.14
CA CYS A 116 12.48 3.39 5.38
C CYS A 116 11.46 2.80 6.35
N VAL A 117 10.29 3.41 6.46
CA VAL A 117 9.26 2.96 7.41
C VAL A 117 7.95 2.71 6.70
N THR A 118 7.38 1.52 6.94
CA THR A 118 6.01 1.18 6.54
C THR A 118 5.25 0.80 7.81
N GLY A 119 4.25 1.58 8.18
CA GLY A 119 3.50 1.31 9.41
C GLY A 119 2.59 2.46 9.84
N GLY A 120 1.96 2.29 11.00
CA GLY A 120 1.02 3.26 11.54
C GLY A 120 1.65 4.59 11.95
N PRO A 121 0.81 5.62 12.24
CA PRO A 121 1.26 6.98 12.51
C PRO A 121 2.31 7.10 13.62
N GLY A 122 2.25 6.23 14.64
CA GLY A 122 3.18 6.27 15.78
C GLY A 122 4.63 6.02 15.36
N VAL A 123 4.91 4.93 14.63
CA VAL A 123 6.27 4.59 14.19
C VAL A 123 6.78 5.58 13.12
N VAL A 124 5.90 6.06 12.25
CA VAL A 124 6.23 7.09 11.25
C VAL A 124 6.66 8.38 11.93
N LYS A 125 5.96 8.83 12.97
CA LYS A 125 6.34 10.01 13.77
C LYS A 125 7.72 9.86 14.40
N VAL A 126 8.04 8.68 14.94
CA VAL A 126 9.36 8.39 15.50
C VAL A 126 10.43 8.47 14.40
N ALA A 127 10.19 7.89 13.22
CA ALA A 127 11.13 7.95 12.09
C ALA A 127 11.45 9.40 11.71
N PHE A 128 10.45 10.27 11.56
CA PHE A 128 10.68 11.69 11.26
C PHE A 128 11.50 12.43 12.34
N SER A 129 11.45 11.95 13.59
CA SER A 129 12.22 12.56 14.70
C SER A 129 13.70 12.13 14.75
N CYS A 130 14.14 11.21 13.87
CA CYS A 130 15.50 10.65 13.91
C CYS A 130 16.57 11.56 13.28
N GLY A 131 16.19 12.68 12.64
CA GLY A 131 17.13 13.61 12.02
C GLY A 131 17.84 13.09 10.77
N LYS A 132 17.26 12.08 10.11
CA LYS A 132 17.79 11.42 8.90
C LYS A 132 16.83 11.59 7.73
N LYS A 133 17.25 11.23 6.51
CA LYS A 133 16.31 11.07 5.42
C LYS A 133 15.34 9.93 5.75
N VAL A 134 14.06 10.19 5.61
CA VAL A 134 12.99 9.23 5.83
C VAL A 134 12.21 9.01 4.54
N ILE A 135 11.92 7.76 4.22
CA ILE A 135 10.94 7.34 3.24
C ILE A 135 9.82 6.66 4.02
N ALA A 136 8.64 7.25 4.02
CA ALA A 136 7.54 6.80 4.86
C ALA A 136 6.32 6.38 4.01
N ALA A 137 5.90 5.13 4.21
CA ALA A 137 4.61 4.62 3.79
C ALA A 137 3.68 4.58 5.01
N GLY A 138 2.65 5.40 4.98
CA GLY A 138 1.65 5.53 6.04
C GLY A 138 0.48 4.55 5.88
N PRO A 139 -0.60 4.77 6.64
CA PRO A 139 -1.87 4.06 6.46
C PRO A 139 -2.49 4.40 5.09
N GLY A 140 -3.49 3.62 4.68
CA GLY A 140 -4.28 3.92 3.50
C GLY A 140 -5.76 3.66 3.77
N ASN A 141 -6.61 4.52 3.25
CA ASN A 141 -8.06 4.30 3.20
C ASN A 141 -8.54 4.47 1.76
N PRO A 142 -8.30 3.46 0.87
CA PRO A 142 -8.50 3.58 -0.57
C PRO A 142 -9.98 3.55 -0.99
N PRO A 143 -10.52 4.67 -1.50
CA PRO A 143 -11.89 4.71 -2.02
C PRO A 143 -11.98 4.12 -3.43
N VAL A 144 -13.11 3.47 -3.72
CA VAL A 144 -13.50 3.13 -5.08
C VAL A 144 -14.82 3.82 -5.46
N VAL A 145 -14.84 4.47 -6.63
CA VAL A 145 -16.03 5.11 -7.19
C VAL A 145 -16.56 4.29 -8.37
N ILE A 146 -17.88 4.07 -8.40
CA ILE A 146 -18.57 3.41 -9.52
C ILE A 146 -19.65 4.34 -10.07
N ASP A 147 -19.52 4.75 -11.33
CA ASP A 147 -20.52 5.56 -12.01
C ASP A 147 -21.46 4.73 -12.91
N GLU A 148 -22.47 5.39 -13.47
CA GLU A 148 -23.49 4.76 -14.32
C GLU A 148 -22.97 4.24 -15.65
N THR A 149 -21.77 4.65 -16.08
CA THR A 149 -21.18 4.23 -17.34
C THR A 149 -20.34 2.95 -17.21
N ALA A 150 -20.09 2.51 -15.99
CA ALA A 150 -19.26 1.33 -15.71
C ALA A 150 -19.88 0.03 -16.23
N ASP A 151 -19.03 -0.95 -16.57
CA ASP A 151 -19.47 -2.34 -16.64
C ASP A 151 -19.75 -2.82 -15.21
N LEU A 152 -21.03 -2.84 -14.84
CA LEU A 152 -21.44 -3.09 -13.45
C LEU A 152 -21.11 -4.48 -12.94
N ASP A 153 -21.04 -5.49 -13.81
CA ASP A 153 -20.70 -6.84 -13.40
C ASP A 153 -19.20 -6.95 -13.12
N LYS A 154 -18.40 -6.44 -14.05
CA LYS A 154 -16.95 -6.36 -13.89
C LYS A 154 -16.59 -5.50 -12.67
N ALA A 155 -17.20 -4.34 -12.48
CA ALA A 155 -16.95 -3.46 -11.35
C ALA A 155 -17.23 -4.16 -10.01
N ALA A 156 -18.41 -4.80 -9.89
CA ALA A 156 -18.78 -5.55 -8.68
C ALA A 156 -17.78 -6.68 -8.39
N LYS A 157 -17.41 -7.46 -9.41
CA LYS A 157 -16.43 -8.55 -9.29
C LYS A 157 -15.06 -8.05 -8.86
N ASP A 158 -14.58 -6.99 -9.50
CA ASP A 158 -13.25 -6.42 -9.23
C ASP A 158 -13.18 -5.85 -7.80
N VAL A 159 -14.20 -5.10 -7.38
CA VAL A 159 -14.28 -4.53 -6.03
C VAL A 159 -14.37 -5.64 -4.97
N VAL A 160 -15.20 -6.67 -5.18
CA VAL A 160 -15.26 -7.80 -4.25
C VAL A 160 -13.92 -8.52 -4.16
N ASN A 161 -13.23 -8.74 -5.29
CA ASN A 161 -11.93 -9.39 -5.30
C ASN A 161 -10.84 -8.52 -4.64
N GLY A 162 -10.83 -7.22 -4.90
CA GLY A 162 -9.87 -6.30 -4.32
C GLY A 162 -10.08 -6.11 -2.81
N ALA A 163 -11.33 -5.85 -2.40
CA ALA A 163 -11.68 -5.66 -0.99
C ALA A 163 -11.59 -6.95 -0.14
N SER A 164 -11.63 -8.13 -0.74
CA SER A 164 -11.44 -9.41 -0.04
C SER A 164 -10.01 -9.95 -0.16
N PHE A 165 -9.15 -9.31 -0.97
CA PHE A 165 -7.78 -9.78 -1.15
C PHE A 165 -7.02 -9.76 0.18
N ASP A 166 -6.46 -10.92 0.54
CA ASP A 166 -5.79 -11.14 1.83
C ASP A 166 -6.62 -10.63 3.03
N ASN A 167 -7.94 -10.90 3.01
CA ASN A 167 -8.92 -10.43 4.00
C ASN A 167 -8.86 -8.93 4.28
N ASN A 168 -8.61 -8.13 3.25
CA ASN A 168 -8.52 -6.67 3.32
C ASN A 168 -7.41 -6.12 4.23
N ILE A 169 -6.40 -6.92 4.57
CA ILE A 169 -5.33 -6.45 5.48
C ILE A 169 -4.33 -5.52 4.78
N MET A 170 -4.28 -5.53 3.44
CA MET A 170 -3.38 -4.66 2.70
C MET A 170 -3.88 -3.22 2.63
N CYS A 171 -2.96 -2.27 2.79
CA CYS A 171 -3.26 -0.84 2.76
C CYS A 171 -3.76 -0.31 1.40
N ILE A 172 -3.55 -1.05 0.30
CA ILE A 172 -4.06 -0.72 -1.04
C ILE A 172 -5.49 -1.20 -1.29
N ALA A 173 -5.99 -2.16 -0.48
CA ALA A 173 -7.29 -2.79 -0.71
C ALA A 173 -8.42 -1.76 -0.58
N GLU A 174 -9.49 -1.94 -1.35
CA GLU A 174 -10.68 -1.10 -1.29
C GLU A 174 -11.25 -1.06 0.14
N LYS A 175 -11.38 0.14 0.71
CA LYS A 175 -11.89 0.33 2.08
C LYS A 175 -13.31 0.86 2.11
N GLU A 176 -13.71 1.64 1.13
CA GLU A 176 -15.09 2.10 0.92
C GLU A 176 -15.43 2.13 -0.57
N CYS A 177 -16.71 1.89 -0.88
CA CYS A 177 -17.23 1.90 -2.24
C CYS A 177 -18.34 2.93 -2.38
N ILE A 178 -18.07 4.01 -3.12
CA ILE A 178 -19.00 5.10 -3.39
C ILE A 178 -19.66 4.82 -4.74
N ILE A 179 -20.98 4.66 -4.76
CA ILE A 179 -21.72 4.23 -5.92
C ILE A 179 -22.81 5.26 -6.25
N LEU A 180 -22.89 5.66 -7.52
CA LEU A 180 -23.94 6.58 -7.96
C LEU A 180 -25.33 5.94 -7.84
N ASN A 181 -26.31 6.74 -7.35
CA ASN A 181 -27.70 6.30 -7.11
C ASN A 181 -28.32 5.48 -8.25
N PRO A 182 -28.18 5.86 -9.55
CA PRO A 182 -28.83 5.13 -10.62
C PRO A 182 -28.41 3.66 -10.77
N VAL A 183 -27.23 3.32 -10.29
CA VAL A 183 -26.65 1.95 -10.43
C VAL A 183 -26.41 1.24 -9.10
N PHE A 184 -26.62 1.92 -7.99
CA PHE A 184 -26.28 1.42 -6.65
C PHE A 184 -26.86 0.02 -6.35
N ASP A 185 -28.18 -0.13 -6.48
CA ASP A 185 -28.84 -1.38 -6.15
C ASP A 185 -28.42 -2.53 -7.08
N LYS A 186 -28.14 -2.22 -8.35
CA LYS A 186 -27.63 -3.21 -9.31
C LYS A 186 -26.23 -3.68 -8.95
N VAL A 187 -25.32 -2.76 -8.61
CA VAL A 187 -23.94 -3.09 -8.20
C VAL A 187 -23.97 -3.92 -6.92
N ARG A 188 -24.73 -3.50 -5.91
CA ARG A 188 -24.89 -4.23 -4.65
C ARG A 188 -25.33 -5.68 -4.87
N GLU A 189 -26.37 -5.92 -5.69
CA GLU A 189 -26.83 -7.27 -6.00
C GLU A 189 -25.78 -8.09 -6.75
N LYS A 190 -25.01 -7.47 -7.64
CA LYS A 190 -23.89 -8.14 -8.33
C LYS A 190 -22.74 -8.48 -7.38
N MET A 191 -22.42 -7.61 -6.43
CA MET A 191 -21.42 -7.92 -5.39
C MET A 191 -21.81 -9.19 -4.60
N LYS A 192 -23.09 -9.37 -4.28
CA LYS A 192 -23.58 -10.57 -3.61
C LYS A 192 -23.39 -11.83 -4.47
N GLN A 193 -23.60 -11.72 -5.79
CA GLN A 193 -23.35 -12.82 -6.73
C GLN A 193 -21.85 -13.20 -6.80
N HIS A 194 -20.95 -12.26 -6.48
CA HIS A 194 -19.50 -12.47 -6.46
C HIS A 194 -18.93 -12.81 -5.07
N GLY A 195 -19.78 -13.15 -4.09
CA GLY A 195 -19.36 -13.63 -2.77
C GLY A 195 -19.35 -12.58 -1.66
N ALA A 196 -20.13 -11.50 -1.81
CA ALA A 196 -20.37 -10.57 -0.72
C ALA A 196 -21.63 -10.92 0.08
N PHE A 197 -21.58 -10.76 1.41
CA PHE A 197 -22.72 -10.85 2.32
C PHE A 197 -23.15 -9.44 2.74
N GLU A 198 -24.42 -9.11 2.58
CA GLU A 198 -24.97 -7.79 2.94
C GLU A 198 -25.52 -7.78 4.37
N LEU A 199 -24.97 -6.91 5.23
CA LEU A 199 -25.54 -6.61 6.53
C LEU A 199 -26.72 -5.63 6.40
N LYS A 200 -27.77 -5.84 7.20
CA LYS A 200 -28.96 -4.97 7.20
C LYS A 200 -29.40 -4.56 8.63
N GLY A 201 -29.84 -3.32 8.74
CA GLY A 201 -30.45 -2.81 9.97
C GLY A 201 -29.59 -3.08 11.21
N GLU A 202 -30.13 -3.84 12.19
CA GLU A 202 -29.44 -4.13 13.44
C GLU A 202 -28.15 -4.95 13.29
N GLU A 203 -27.97 -5.68 12.19
CA GLU A 203 -26.76 -6.46 11.97
C GLU A 203 -25.53 -5.57 11.85
N ILE A 204 -25.66 -4.40 11.23
CA ILE A 204 -24.61 -3.38 11.15
C ILE A 204 -24.16 -2.96 12.55
N THR A 205 -25.14 -2.64 13.42
CA THR A 205 -24.87 -2.25 14.83
C THR A 205 -24.22 -3.39 15.62
N LYS A 206 -24.62 -4.64 15.37
CA LYS A 206 -24.00 -5.81 16.01
C LYS A 206 -22.55 -5.98 15.58
N VAL A 207 -22.26 -5.90 14.28
CA VAL A 207 -20.87 -5.97 13.77
C VAL A 207 -20.04 -4.81 14.30
N MET A 208 -20.58 -3.59 14.36
CA MET A 208 -19.90 -2.44 14.99
C MET A 208 -19.41 -2.77 16.40
N LYS A 209 -20.27 -3.35 17.25
CA LYS A 209 -19.91 -3.75 18.62
C LYS A 209 -18.87 -4.88 18.70
N VAL A 210 -18.74 -5.67 17.66
CA VAL A 210 -17.72 -6.74 17.56
C VAL A 210 -16.36 -6.16 17.19
N VAL A 211 -16.34 -5.22 16.24
CA VAL A 211 -15.06 -4.77 15.62
C VAL A 211 -14.53 -3.47 16.22
N PHE A 212 -15.34 -2.69 16.95
CA PHE A 212 -14.90 -1.51 17.68
C PHE A 212 -15.05 -1.68 19.20
N ASP A 213 -14.16 -1.07 19.95
CA ASP A 213 -14.24 -1.02 21.41
C ASP A 213 -15.17 0.10 21.89
N SER A 214 -15.30 0.23 23.22
CA SER A 214 -16.14 1.27 23.86
C SER A 214 -15.67 2.71 23.59
N ASN A 215 -14.45 2.91 23.13
CA ASN A 215 -13.88 4.21 22.78
C ASN A 215 -13.96 4.49 21.27
N GLY A 216 -14.61 3.61 20.51
CA GLY A 216 -14.70 3.71 19.05
C GLY A 216 -13.42 3.33 18.31
N GLN A 217 -12.46 2.66 18.97
CA GLN A 217 -11.23 2.22 18.34
C GLN A 217 -11.35 0.81 17.79
N LEU A 218 -10.73 0.57 16.64
CA LEU A 218 -10.74 -0.72 15.97
C LEU A 218 -10.06 -1.81 16.83
N ILE A 219 -10.77 -2.91 17.06
CA ILE A 219 -10.25 -4.07 17.81
C ILE A 219 -9.35 -4.91 16.91
N ARG A 220 -8.05 -4.75 17.06
CA ARG A 220 -7.01 -5.33 16.17
C ARG A 220 -7.05 -6.85 16.01
N LYS A 221 -7.67 -7.61 16.93
CA LYS A 221 -7.81 -9.07 16.79
C LYS A 221 -8.61 -9.49 15.56
N TRP A 222 -9.40 -8.58 14.99
CA TRP A 222 -10.24 -8.84 13.82
C TRP A 222 -9.55 -8.53 12.50
N CYS A 223 -8.44 -7.80 12.52
CA CYS A 223 -7.67 -7.50 11.31
C CYS A 223 -7.22 -8.81 10.62
N GLY A 224 -7.51 -8.92 9.33
CA GLY A 224 -7.17 -10.08 8.51
C GLY A 224 -7.96 -11.35 8.80
N LYS A 225 -9.03 -11.31 9.60
CA LYS A 225 -9.92 -12.45 9.83
C LYS A 225 -10.91 -12.62 8.68
N ASP A 226 -11.25 -13.87 8.38
CA ASP A 226 -12.24 -14.17 7.34
C ASP A 226 -13.60 -13.55 7.67
N ALA A 227 -14.34 -13.16 6.64
CA ALA A 227 -15.70 -12.62 6.76
C ALA A 227 -16.61 -13.55 7.58
N LYS A 228 -16.55 -14.86 7.34
CA LYS A 228 -17.34 -15.86 8.08
C LYS A 228 -17.06 -15.88 9.58
N VAL A 229 -15.82 -15.58 9.99
CA VAL A 229 -15.42 -15.55 11.40
C VAL A 229 -16.05 -14.35 12.11
N ILE A 230 -16.06 -13.19 11.44
CA ILE A 230 -16.69 -11.96 11.96
C ILE A 230 -18.20 -12.13 12.04
N LEU A 231 -18.83 -12.66 10.99
CA LEU A 231 -20.30 -12.91 10.95
C LEU A 231 -20.76 -13.90 12.03
N LYS A 232 -19.96 -14.90 12.33
CA LYS A 232 -20.25 -15.88 13.38
C LYS A 232 -20.42 -15.25 14.76
N GLU A 233 -19.70 -14.18 15.08
CA GLU A 233 -19.81 -13.46 16.37
C GLU A 233 -21.18 -12.83 16.59
N ILE A 234 -21.92 -12.54 15.53
CA ILE A 234 -23.27 -12.03 15.58
C ILE A 234 -24.36 -13.11 15.30
N GLY A 235 -23.95 -14.39 15.29
CA GLY A 235 -24.84 -15.54 15.09
C GLY A 235 -25.18 -15.84 13.64
N ILE A 236 -24.48 -15.23 12.66
CA ILE A 236 -24.70 -15.49 11.23
C ILE A 236 -23.69 -16.52 10.74
N HIS A 237 -24.21 -17.60 10.16
CA HIS A 237 -23.41 -18.68 9.59
C HIS A 237 -23.49 -18.62 8.07
N VAL A 238 -22.35 -18.52 7.40
CA VAL A 238 -22.23 -18.46 5.93
C VAL A 238 -21.26 -19.52 5.42
N SER A 239 -21.35 -19.84 4.12
CA SER A 239 -20.39 -20.73 3.45
C SER A 239 -19.04 -20.09 3.24
N ASP A 240 -18.03 -20.90 2.87
CA ASP A 240 -16.68 -20.43 2.53
C ASP A 240 -16.62 -19.60 1.23
N GLU A 241 -17.71 -19.57 0.46
CA GLU A 241 -17.84 -18.72 -0.73
C GLU A 241 -17.99 -17.23 -0.39
N ILE A 242 -18.47 -16.93 0.84
CA ILE A 242 -18.57 -15.54 1.33
C ILE A 242 -17.20 -15.07 1.81
N LYS A 243 -16.64 -14.12 1.07
CA LYS A 243 -15.31 -13.57 1.29
C LYS A 243 -15.30 -12.09 1.70
N LEU A 244 -16.44 -11.40 1.56
CA LEU A 244 -16.58 -9.97 1.87
C LEU A 244 -17.91 -9.71 2.58
N ILE A 245 -17.90 -8.80 3.52
CA ILE A 245 -19.09 -8.24 4.17
C ILE A 245 -19.32 -6.86 3.56
N ILE A 246 -20.54 -6.56 3.11
CA ILE A 246 -20.91 -5.22 2.63
C ILE A 246 -22.03 -4.65 3.48
N ALA A 247 -22.07 -3.33 3.63
CA ALA A 247 -23.12 -2.61 4.35
C ALA A 247 -23.38 -1.26 3.70
N GLU A 248 -24.64 -0.96 3.37
CA GLU A 248 -25.03 0.39 2.98
C GLU A 248 -25.06 1.30 4.20
N VAL A 249 -24.26 2.36 4.18
CA VAL A 249 -24.07 3.26 5.33
C VAL A 249 -23.94 4.73 4.88
N ASP A 250 -24.07 5.65 5.82
CA ASP A 250 -23.77 7.07 5.60
C ASP A 250 -22.27 7.31 5.43
N ARG A 251 -21.90 8.40 4.72
CA ARG A 251 -20.51 8.80 4.46
C ARG A 251 -19.67 9.05 5.73
N ASN A 252 -20.32 9.37 6.87
CA ASN A 252 -19.66 9.62 8.16
C ASN A 252 -19.70 8.38 9.06
N HIS A 253 -20.05 7.22 8.55
CA HIS A 253 -20.10 5.99 9.33
C HIS A 253 -18.69 5.50 9.67
N PRO A 254 -18.42 4.96 10.89
CA PRO A 254 -17.09 4.51 11.28
C PRO A 254 -16.43 3.51 10.32
N PHE A 255 -17.21 2.71 9.59
CA PHE A 255 -16.66 1.82 8.56
C PHE A 255 -16.05 2.59 7.37
N VAL A 256 -16.46 3.82 7.12
CA VAL A 256 -15.91 4.71 6.08
C VAL A 256 -14.72 5.48 6.59
N GLU A 257 -14.79 5.94 7.86
CA GLU A 257 -13.77 6.80 8.45
C GLU A 257 -12.50 6.03 8.87
N GLU A 258 -12.60 4.72 9.15
CA GLU A 258 -11.50 3.93 9.69
C GLU A 258 -10.93 2.96 8.65
N GLU A 259 -9.59 2.86 8.57
CA GLU A 259 -8.92 1.80 7.82
C GLU A 259 -9.24 0.45 8.47
N MET A 260 -10.29 -0.23 8.01
CA MET A 260 -10.84 -1.42 8.67
C MET A 260 -9.87 -2.61 8.76
N LEU A 261 -8.99 -2.80 7.81
CA LEU A 261 -8.03 -3.92 7.72
C LEU A 261 -8.69 -5.31 7.92
N MET A 262 -9.93 -5.44 7.53
CA MET A 262 -10.74 -6.67 7.57
C MET A 262 -11.78 -6.64 6.45
N PRO A 263 -12.34 -7.77 6.01
CA PRO A 263 -13.20 -7.85 4.84
C PRO A 263 -14.62 -7.30 5.12
N ILE A 264 -14.68 -6.02 5.51
CA ILE A 264 -15.91 -5.22 5.65
C ILE A 264 -15.76 -4.00 4.74
N LEU A 265 -16.65 -3.89 3.75
CA LEU A 265 -16.67 -2.81 2.78
C LEU A 265 -17.97 -2.01 2.92
N PRO A 266 -17.93 -0.78 3.41
CA PRO A 266 -19.08 0.12 3.39
C PRO A 266 -19.43 0.53 1.97
N LEU A 267 -20.72 0.59 1.66
CA LEU A 267 -21.29 1.10 0.43
C LEU A 267 -21.94 2.45 0.72
N VAL A 268 -21.49 3.49 0.05
CA VAL A 268 -21.99 4.86 0.21
C VAL A 268 -22.69 5.31 -1.07
N ARG A 269 -23.91 5.84 -0.96
CA ARG A 269 -24.64 6.42 -2.09
C ARG A 269 -24.14 7.83 -2.40
N ALA A 270 -24.04 8.14 -3.69
CA ALA A 270 -23.82 9.50 -4.18
C ALA A 270 -24.86 9.88 -5.22
N SER A 271 -25.29 11.14 -5.24
CA SER A 271 -26.30 11.65 -6.15
C SER A 271 -25.75 11.92 -7.56
N ASN A 272 -24.47 12.25 -7.63
CA ASN A 272 -23.76 12.57 -8.87
C ASN A 272 -22.25 12.35 -8.72
N ILE A 273 -21.52 12.47 -9.82
CA ILE A 273 -20.08 12.20 -9.86
C ILE A 273 -19.25 13.18 -9.01
N ASP A 274 -19.66 14.45 -8.92
CA ASP A 274 -18.95 15.44 -8.11
C ASP A 274 -19.02 15.11 -6.63
N GLU A 275 -20.20 14.77 -6.14
CA GLU A 275 -20.41 14.31 -4.77
C GLU A 275 -19.63 13.02 -4.49
N ALA A 276 -19.62 12.05 -5.42
CA ALA A 276 -18.89 10.82 -5.26
C ALA A 276 -17.38 11.06 -5.08
N ILE A 277 -16.82 11.94 -5.90
CA ILE A 277 -15.41 12.32 -5.84
C ILE A 277 -15.12 13.08 -4.53
N ASP A 278 -16.00 13.97 -4.10
CA ASP A 278 -15.84 14.71 -2.83
C ASP A 278 -15.84 13.77 -1.64
N ILE A 279 -16.73 12.78 -1.60
CA ILE A 279 -16.76 11.73 -0.57
C ILE A 279 -15.45 10.93 -0.59
N ALA A 280 -14.99 10.52 -1.78
CA ALA A 280 -13.75 9.76 -1.93
C ALA A 280 -12.52 10.52 -1.43
N ILE A 281 -12.42 11.84 -1.73
CA ILE A 281 -11.32 12.69 -1.27
C ILE A 281 -11.32 12.81 0.27
N VAL A 282 -12.50 12.97 0.87
CA VAL A 282 -12.61 13.06 2.34
C VAL A 282 -12.23 11.73 2.99
N ALA A 283 -12.74 10.61 2.46
CA ALA A 283 -12.47 9.27 2.99
C ALA A 283 -11.00 8.84 2.86
N GLU A 284 -10.27 9.33 1.84
CA GLU A 284 -8.84 9.07 1.65
C GLU A 284 -7.94 9.76 2.70
N HIS A 285 -8.47 10.72 3.44
CA HIS A 285 -7.82 11.43 4.56
C HIS A 285 -6.52 12.17 4.23
N GLY A 286 -6.15 12.35 2.96
CA GLY A 286 -4.86 12.94 2.56
C GLY A 286 -3.67 12.02 2.82
N TYR A 287 -3.89 10.72 2.81
CA TYR A 287 -2.81 9.72 2.89
C TYR A 287 -2.02 9.60 1.60
N PHE A 288 -2.56 10.10 0.47
CA PHE A 288 -1.96 10.05 -0.87
C PHE A 288 -1.61 8.62 -1.30
N HIS A 289 -2.43 7.65 -0.90
CA HIS A 289 -2.10 6.24 -1.05
C HIS A 289 -2.63 5.65 -2.36
N THR A 290 -3.88 5.26 -2.41
CA THR A 290 -4.49 4.54 -3.54
C THR A 290 -5.95 4.94 -3.70
N ALA A 291 -6.42 5.01 -4.95
CA ALA A 291 -7.85 5.15 -5.26
C ALA A 291 -8.20 4.39 -6.53
N MET A 292 -9.45 4.02 -6.69
CA MET A 292 -9.96 3.30 -7.85
C MET A 292 -11.21 3.97 -8.41
N MET A 293 -11.43 3.78 -9.72
CA MET A 293 -12.68 4.19 -10.33
C MET A 293 -13.08 3.23 -11.45
N HIS A 294 -14.33 2.80 -11.44
CA HIS A 294 -14.96 2.07 -12.53
C HIS A 294 -15.89 3.00 -13.31
N SER A 295 -15.54 3.23 -14.56
CA SER A 295 -16.24 4.16 -15.46
C SER A 295 -15.81 3.93 -16.91
N HIS A 296 -16.72 4.17 -17.86
CA HIS A 296 -16.37 4.33 -19.28
C HIS A 296 -16.36 5.78 -19.73
N SER A 297 -16.70 6.72 -18.84
CA SER A 297 -16.55 8.16 -19.12
C SER A 297 -15.09 8.58 -18.91
N ILE A 298 -14.40 8.91 -19.98
CA ILE A 298 -13.03 9.46 -19.94
C ILE A 298 -13.00 10.74 -19.10
N GLU A 299 -14.03 11.57 -19.18
CA GLU A 299 -14.16 12.81 -18.43
C GLU A 299 -14.23 12.56 -16.92
N ASN A 300 -15.09 11.63 -16.47
CA ASN A 300 -15.20 11.27 -15.06
C ASN A 300 -13.90 10.66 -14.51
N LEU A 301 -13.27 9.76 -15.28
CA LEU A 301 -11.97 9.18 -14.93
C LEU A 301 -10.87 10.24 -14.80
N HIS A 302 -10.83 11.23 -15.72
CA HIS A 302 -9.90 12.35 -15.65
C HIS A 302 -10.18 13.22 -14.43
N LYS A 303 -11.44 13.57 -14.22
CA LYS A 303 -11.89 14.44 -13.12
C LYS A 303 -11.49 13.86 -11.76
N MET A 304 -11.73 12.58 -11.52
CA MET A 304 -11.34 11.93 -10.27
C MET A 304 -9.80 11.85 -10.14
N ALA A 305 -9.11 11.36 -11.18
CA ALA A 305 -7.65 11.19 -11.13
C ALA A 305 -6.91 12.50 -10.84
N SER A 306 -7.39 13.64 -11.39
CA SER A 306 -6.77 14.95 -11.18
C SER A 306 -7.06 15.55 -9.79
N ARG A 307 -8.13 15.12 -9.12
CA ARG A 307 -8.56 15.69 -7.83
C ARG A 307 -8.10 14.87 -6.62
N ILE A 308 -8.12 13.53 -6.72
CA ILE A 308 -7.84 12.64 -5.58
C ILE A 308 -6.37 12.64 -5.16
N ASN A 309 -5.45 12.93 -6.06
CA ASN A 309 -4.00 13.09 -5.82
C ASN A 309 -3.33 11.89 -5.10
N THR A 310 -3.80 10.67 -5.34
CA THR A 310 -3.19 9.46 -4.77
C THR A 310 -1.97 9.01 -5.57
N THR A 311 -1.06 8.29 -4.92
CA THR A 311 0.12 7.67 -5.57
C THR A 311 -0.28 6.64 -6.61
N ILE A 312 -1.29 5.82 -6.31
CA ILE A 312 -1.85 4.82 -7.22
C ILE A 312 -3.28 5.20 -7.56
N PHE A 313 -3.60 5.25 -8.85
CA PHE A 313 -4.97 5.41 -9.33
C PHE A 313 -5.29 4.32 -10.36
N VAL A 314 -6.20 3.40 -10.00
CA VAL A 314 -6.58 2.28 -10.87
C VAL A 314 -7.91 2.58 -11.57
N LYS A 315 -7.93 2.45 -12.90
CA LYS A 315 -9.13 2.58 -13.72
C LYS A 315 -9.63 1.22 -14.16
N ASN A 316 -10.89 0.91 -13.86
CA ASN A 316 -11.57 -0.32 -14.31
C ASN A 316 -10.85 -1.63 -13.92
N GLY A 317 -10.34 -1.70 -12.71
CA GLY A 317 -9.68 -2.87 -12.17
C GLY A 317 -9.63 -2.87 -10.65
N PRO A 318 -9.32 -4.01 -10.01
CA PRO A 318 -9.15 -4.10 -8.57
C PRO A 318 -7.85 -3.41 -8.11
N SER A 319 -7.80 -3.00 -6.86
CA SER A 319 -6.69 -2.25 -6.26
C SER A 319 -5.31 -2.88 -6.49
N PHE A 320 -5.19 -4.21 -6.38
CA PHE A 320 -3.92 -4.93 -6.56
C PHE A 320 -3.35 -4.85 -7.98
N SER A 321 -4.15 -4.45 -8.98
CA SER A 321 -3.64 -4.16 -10.33
C SER A 321 -2.66 -2.99 -10.33
N GLY A 322 -2.81 -2.04 -9.39
CA GLY A 322 -1.86 -0.96 -9.17
C GLY A 322 -0.49 -1.39 -8.65
N LEU A 323 -0.37 -2.64 -8.17
CA LEU A 323 0.91 -3.28 -7.83
C LEU A 323 1.43 -4.19 -8.97
N GLY A 324 0.87 -4.09 -10.16
CA GLY A 324 1.25 -4.92 -11.31
C GLY A 324 0.73 -6.35 -11.27
N PHE A 325 -0.14 -6.73 -10.32
CA PHE A 325 -0.80 -8.03 -10.32
C PHE A 325 -2.02 -7.98 -11.26
N ASN A 326 -1.94 -8.68 -12.38
CA ASN A 326 -2.88 -8.56 -13.50
C ASN A 326 -3.03 -7.12 -14.05
N GLY A 327 -1.97 -6.31 -13.88
CA GLY A 327 -1.83 -4.95 -14.41
C GLY A 327 -0.40 -4.70 -14.86
N GLU A 328 -0.17 -3.58 -15.53
CA GLU A 328 1.15 -3.16 -15.98
C GLU A 328 1.93 -2.48 -14.84
N GLY A 329 3.24 -2.40 -15.00
CA GLY A 329 4.15 -1.75 -14.05
C GLY A 329 4.82 -2.71 -13.07
N HIS A 330 5.62 -2.12 -12.19
CA HIS A 330 6.40 -2.83 -11.19
C HIS A 330 5.65 -2.99 -9.87
N THR A 331 6.10 -3.95 -9.06
CA THR A 331 5.58 -4.17 -7.72
C THR A 331 6.43 -3.46 -6.68
N THR A 332 5.80 -2.65 -5.83
CA THR A 332 6.41 -2.16 -4.59
C THR A 332 5.47 -2.41 -3.42
N LEU A 333 6.05 -2.60 -2.23
CA LEU A 333 5.30 -2.74 -0.97
C LEU A 333 5.61 -1.61 0.03
N THR A 334 6.35 -0.62 -0.44
CA THR A 334 6.56 0.66 0.24
C THR A 334 6.02 1.76 -0.66
N ILE A 335 4.75 2.12 -0.45
CA ILE A 335 4.06 3.17 -1.19
C ILE A 335 4.20 4.46 -0.37
N ALA A 336 5.21 5.25 -0.73
CA ALA A 336 5.65 6.40 0.05
C ALA A 336 4.99 7.70 -0.44
N GLY A 337 3.65 7.76 -0.38
CA GLY A 337 2.85 8.94 -0.71
C GLY A 337 3.21 10.16 0.14
N PRO A 338 3.22 10.06 1.49
CA PRO A 338 3.49 11.21 2.36
C PRO A 338 4.85 11.86 2.17
N THR A 339 5.88 11.11 1.76
CA THR A 339 7.24 11.64 1.52
C THR A 339 7.54 11.92 0.05
N GLY A 340 6.60 11.59 -0.85
CA GLY A 340 6.65 11.95 -2.27
C GLY A 340 7.43 10.99 -3.16
N GLU A 341 8.03 9.91 -2.64
CA GLU A 341 8.68 8.89 -3.46
C GLU A 341 7.68 8.03 -4.23
N GLY A 342 6.42 8.00 -3.79
CA GLY A 342 5.36 7.22 -4.42
C GLY A 342 5.65 5.71 -4.42
N CYS A 343 5.48 5.05 -5.56
CA CYS A 343 5.85 3.65 -5.74
C CYS A 343 7.38 3.53 -5.76
N THR A 344 7.98 3.13 -4.63
CA THR A 344 9.42 3.10 -4.47
C THR A 344 10.12 2.15 -5.45
N THR A 345 11.28 2.57 -5.92
CA THR A 345 12.20 1.84 -6.79
C THR A 345 13.62 1.96 -6.25
N PRO A 346 14.64 1.32 -6.82
CA PRO A 346 16.03 1.55 -6.43
C PRO A 346 16.44 3.03 -6.41
N LYS A 347 15.88 3.87 -7.29
CA LYS A 347 16.14 5.33 -7.28
C LYS A 347 15.78 5.97 -5.94
N SER A 348 14.69 5.53 -5.29
CA SER A 348 14.25 6.06 -3.99
C SER A 348 15.30 5.86 -2.89
N PHE A 349 16.10 4.81 -3.01
CA PHE A 349 17.13 4.41 -2.05
C PHE A 349 18.55 4.82 -2.47
N THR A 350 18.67 5.80 -3.37
CA THR A 350 19.93 6.38 -3.82
C THR A 350 19.92 7.91 -3.72
N ARG A 351 21.11 8.49 -3.74
CA ARG A 351 21.31 9.92 -3.93
C ARG A 351 21.91 10.18 -5.30
N GLU A 352 21.49 11.25 -5.94
CA GLU A 352 22.07 11.70 -7.19
C GLU A 352 23.49 12.21 -6.98
N ARG A 353 24.40 11.85 -7.89
CA ARG A 353 25.76 12.36 -7.95
C ARG A 353 26.05 12.85 -9.36
N ARG A 354 26.67 14.01 -9.48
CA ARG A 354 27.03 14.61 -10.76
C ARG A 354 28.54 14.76 -10.86
N CYS A 355 29.10 14.33 -12.02
CA CYS A 355 30.47 14.56 -12.42
C CYS A 355 30.46 15.42 -13.68
N VAL A 356 31.27 16.44 -13.72
CA VAL A 356 31.39 17.38 -14.87
C VAL A 356 32.81 17.38 -15.36
N LEU A 357 33.01 17.13 -16.66
CA LEU A 357 34.24 17.33 -17.40
C LEU A 357 34.07 18.57 -18.27
N ILE A 358 34.95 19.53 -18.12
CA ILE A 358 34.89 20.80 -18.84
C ILE A 358 35.76 20.70 -20.10
N ASP A 359 35.22 21.18 -21.22
CA ASP A 359 35.83 21.22 -22.54
C ASP A 359 36.28 19.85 -23.10
N TYR A 360 36.75 19.80 -24.35
CA TYR A 360 37.50 18.73 -25.02
C TYR A 360 36.87 17.31 -25.04
N PHE A 361 35.58 17.16 -24.86
CA PHE A 361 34.95 15.83 -24.88
C PHE A 361 34.16 15.50 -26.15
N ARG A 362 33.86 16.48 -26.99
CA ARG A 362 33.10 16.25 -28.23
C ARG A 362 33.94 15.53 -29.27
N ILE A 363 33.29 14.64 -30.04
CA ILE A 363 33.84 13.91 -31.16
C ILE A 363 33.23 14.34 -32.50
N VAL A 364 32.26 15.27 -32.48
CA VAL A 364 31.62 15.85 -33.68
C VAL A 364 31.50 17.36 -33.51
#